data_09d288b3ed257528ec7c9ff20f659cb4
#
_entry.id   09d288b3ed257528ec7c9ff20f659cb4
#
_cell.length_a   1.000
_cell.length_b   1.000
_cell.length_c   1.000
_cell.angle_alpha   90.00
_cell.angle_beta   90.00
_cell.angle_gamma   90.00
#
_symmetry.space_group_name_H-M   'P 1'
#
loop_
_entity.id
_entity.type
_entity.pdbx_description
1 polymer ?
#
loop_
_entity_poly.entity_id
_entity_poly.type
_entity_poly.pdbx_seq_one_letter_code
_entity_poly.pdbx_strand_id
1 'polypeptide(L)'
;MTTQAKKVVKLIPLEGYTAMSDPDVVHRGTAVQTGLTGNSNFPNLPVDLAALKTNIDSFSALIAEALDGSKKVIAQKNKQREAVVNMLLVLGRFVQVHSGNDKAIFTSSGFVPASTTKARPSPLPLPVIRSAYQGAISGEIVVQIEAIPRALHYDIRYGVQVNGAAPSSWTIQVATKVKPPVGIQGLTPGVVYAFQVRALGKVGYTDWTDSATCMCV
;
A
#
# COMPACT_ATOMS: atom_id res chain seq x y z
N MET A 1 37.30 17.69 -9.93
CA MET A 1 36.13 16.99 -10.48
C MET A 1 35.87 15.76 -9.62
N THR A 2 34.89 15.83 -8.73
CA THR A 2 34.58 14.74 -7.78
C THR A 2 33.64 13.75 -8.50
N THR A 3 34.18 12.61 -8.91
CA THR A 3 33.39 11.53 -9.52
C THR A 3 32.52 10.92 -8.44
N GLN A 4 31.23 11.24 -8.42
CA GLN A 4 30.27 10.54 -7.56
C GLN A 4 30.21 9.07 -7.99
N ALA A 5 30.63 8.18 -7.10
CA ALA A 5 30.50 6.75 -7.29
C ALA A 5 29.03 6.41 -7.49
N LYS A 6 28.65 5.97 -8.70
CA LYS A 6 27.31 5.54 -9.05
C LYS A 6 26.94 4.36 -8.14
N LYS A 7 25.99 4.58 -7.24
CA LYS A 7 25.52 3.53 -6.32
C LYS A 7 25.04 2.34 -7.14
N VAL A 8 25.75 1.22 -7.04
CA VAL A 8 25.38 -0.02 -7.72
C VAL A 8 24.05 -0.51 -7.12
N VAL A 9 23.01 -0.45 -7.90
CA VAL A 9 21.68 -0.92 -7.50
C VAL A 9 21.66 -2.43 -7.72
N LYS A 10 21.59 -3.21 -6.64
CA LYS A 10 21.54 -4.68 -6.70
C LYS A 10 20.20 -5.12 -7.28
N LEU A 11 20.22 -5.93 -8.34
CA LEU A 11 19.02 -6.53 -8.90
C LEU A 11 18.54 -7.65 -7.98
N ILE A 12 17.30 -7.55 -7.55
CA ILE A 12 16.64 -8.52 -6.67
C ILE A 12 15.38 -9.01 -7.40
N PRO A 13 15.07 -10.32 -7.42
CA PRO A 13 13.82 -10.80 -8.00
C PRO A 13 12.63 -10.26 -7.21
N LEU A 14 11.54 -9.98 -7.92
CA LEU A 14 10.28 -9.58 -7.28
C LEU A 14 9.63 -10.82 -6.65
N GLU A 15 9.71 -10.95 -5.32
CA GLU A 15 9.27 -12.14 -4.56
C GLU A 15 7.83 -11.94 -4.11
N GLY A 16 7.08 -11.13 -4.02
CA GLY A 16 5.73 -10.91 -3.45
C GLY A 16 4.69 -12.01 -3.69
N TYR A 17 5.10 -13.28 -3.73
CA TYR A 17 4.22 -14.43 -4.06
C TYR A 17 3.05 -14.61 -3.09
N THR A 18 3.19 -14.24 -1.81
CA THR A 18 2.12 -14.37 -0.81
C THR A 18 0.90 -13.50 -1.10
N ALA A 19 1.12 -12.35 -1.75
CA ALA A 19 0.06 -11.41 -2.11
C ALA A 19 -0.48 -11.63 -3.54
N MET A 20 0.12 -12.55 -4.31
CA MET A 20 -0.30 -12.83 -5.67
C MET A 20 -1.48 -13.79 -5.72
N SER A 21 -2.33 -13.63 -6.73
CA SER A 21 -3.34 -14.63 -7.05
C SER A 21 -2.72 -15.95 -7.53
N ASP A 22 -3.45 -17.05 -7.41
CA ASP A 22 -2.97 -18.36 -7.88
C ASP A 22 -2.62 -18.36 -9.37
N PRO A 23 -3.44 -17.78 -10.27
CA PRO A 23 -3.11 -17.66 -11.70
C PRO A 23 -1.83 -16.85 -11.95
N ASP A 24 -1.57 -15.78 -11.18
CA ASP A 24 -0.35 -14.97 -11.35
C ASP A 24 0.91 -15.76 -10.96
N VAL A 25 0.81 -16.62 -9.94
CA VAL A 25 1.92 -17.51 -9.55
C VAL A 25 2.21 -18.52 -10.67
N VAL A 26 1.17 -19.11 -11.29
CA VAL A 26 1.31 -20.00 -12.44
C VAL A 26 1.98 -19.27 -13.60
N HIS A 27 1.48 -18.09 -13.96
CA HIS A 27 2.05 -17.28 -15.04
C HIS A 27 3.54 -16.95 -14.81
N ARG A 28 3.89 -16.54 -13.60
CA ARG A 28 5.29 -16.28 -13.24
C ARG A 28 6.16 -17.53 -13.28
N GLY A 29 5.66 -18.62 -12.74
CA GLY A 29 6.36 -19.91 -12.79
C GLY A 29 6.67 -20.34 -14.21
N THR A 30 5.69 -20.24 -15.08
CA THR A 30 5.85 -20.58 -16.53
C THR A 30 6.85 -19.65 -17.22
N ALA A 31 6.81 -18.34 -16.94
CA ALA A 31 7.76 -17.38 -17.50
C ALA A 31 9.21 -17.69 -17.08
N VAL A 32 9.42 -18.03 -15.80
CA VAL A 32 10.75 -18.43 -15.28
C VAL A 32 11.20 -19.74 -15.88
N GLN A 33 10.34 -20.74 -15.93
CA GLN A 33 10.66 -22.05 -16.53
C GLN A 33 11.08 -21.89 -18.00
N THR A 34 10.33 -21.09 -18.78
CA THR A 34 10.65 -20.81 -20.19
C THR A 34 11.95 -20.03 -20.33
N GLY A 35 12.15 -18.98 -19.51
CA GLY A 35 13.34 -18.12 -19.58
C GLY A 35 14.64 -18.80 -19.14
N LEU A 36 14.56 -19.85 -18.31
CA LEU A 36 15.72 -20.62 -17.88
C LEU A 36 15.99 -21.85 -18.76
N THR A 37 15.01 -22.33 -19.53
CA THR A 37 15.18 -23.48 -20.40
C THR A 37 16.19 -23.16 -21.53
N GLY A 38 17.30 -23.88 -21.53
CA GLY A 38 18.36 -23.66 -22.50
C GLY A 38 19.12 -22.36 -22.41
N ASN A 39 18.99 -21.64 -21.31
CA ASN A 39 19.65 -20.35 -21.12
C ASN A 39 21.11 -20.54 -20.69
N SER A 40 22.02 -20.22 -21.59
CA SER A 40 23.48 -20.38 -21.39
C SER A 40 24.05 -19.49 -20.29
N ASN A 41 23.34 -18.42 -19.90
CA ASN A 41 23.77 -17.54 -18.80
C ASN A 41 23.59 -18.19 -17.43
N PHE A 42 22.78 -19.24 -17.33
CA PHE A 42 22.45 -19.92 -16.07
C PHE A 42 22.66 -21.43 -16.17
N PRO A 43 23.92 -21.89 -16.31
CA PRO A 43 24.25 -23.33 -16.29
C PRO A 43 24.08 -23.88 -14.87
N ASN A 44 23.82 -25.16 -14.72
CA ASN A 44 23.76 -25.90 -13.44
C ASN A 44 22.72 -25.31 -12.46
N LEU A 45 21.48 -25.26 -12.89
CA LEU A 45 20.38 -24.76 -12.07
C LEU A 45 20.21 -25.61 -10.78
N PRO A 46 19.91 -24.98 -9.63
CA PRO A 46 19.71 -25.70 -8.35
C PRO A 46 18.35 -26.43 -8.29
N VAL A 47 17.47 -26.21 -9.27
CA VAL A 47 16.16 -26.84 -9.39
C VAL A 47 16.03 -27.42 -10.78
N ASP A 48 15.51 -28.66 -10.87
CA ASP A 48 15.17 -29.26 -12.15
C ASP A 48 13.95 -28.55 -12.78
N LEU A 49 14.13 -28.03 -13.99
CA LEU A 49 13.07 -27.32 -14.72
C LEU A 49 11.93 -28.25 -15.17
N ALA A 50 12.19 -29.55 -15.38
CA ALA A 50 11.14 -30.52 -15.66
C ALA A 50 10.25 -30.75 -14.43
N ALA A 51 10.86 -30.85 -13.24
CA ALA A 51 10.14 -30.92 -11.98
C ALA A 51 9.35 -29.63 -11.71
N LEU A 52 9.93 -28.46 -11.98
CA LEU A 52 9.22 -27.18 -11.86
C LEU A 52 7.96 -27.15 -12.75
N LYS A 53 8.12 -27.55 -14.03
CA LYS A 53 6.99 -27.61 -14.97
C LYS A 53 5.89 -28.53 -14.47
N THR A 54 6.21 -29.73 -14.03
CA THR A 54 5.26 -30.71 -13.50
C THR A 54 4.50 -30.13 -12.27
N ASN A 55 5.20 -29.42 -11.38
CA ASN A 55 4.57 -28.79 -10.21
C ASN A 55 3.65 -27.64 -10.62
N ILE A 56 4.00 -26.85 -11.64
CA ILE A 56 3.16 -25.76 -12.17
C ILE A 56 1.89 -26.36 -12.82
N ASP A 57 2.03 -27.41 -13.65
CA ASP A 57 0.90 -28.04 -14.32
C ASP A 57 -0.06 -28.67 -13.29
N SER A 58 0.48 -29.34 -12.27
CA SER A 58 -0.31 -29.90 -11.16
C SER A 58 -1.02 -28.80 -10.35
N PHE A 59 -0.34 -27.68 -10.09
CA PHE A 59 -0.94 -26.55 -9.40
C PHE A 59 -2.08 -25.93 -10.21
N SER A 60 -1.88 -25.76 -11.52
CA SER A 60 -2.92 -25.26 -12.43
C SER A 60 -4.16 -26.16 -12.48
N ALA A 61 -3.99 -27.48 -12.49
CA ALA A 61 -5.09 -28.44 -12.43
C ALA A 61 -5.86 -28.33 -11.11
N LEU A 62 -5.14 -28.24 -9.97
CA LEU A 62 -5.74 -28.08 -8.64
C LEU A 62 -6.49 -26.76 -8.45
N ILE A 63 -6.06 -25.68 -9.15
CA ILE A 63 -6.79 -24.40 -9.15
C ILE A 63 -8.18 -24.62 -9.79
N ALA A 64 -8.25 -25.30 -10.92
CA ALA A 64 -9.51 -25.59 -11.60
C ALA A 64 -10.42 -26.49 -10.74
N GLU A 65 -9.87 -27.54 -10.15
CA GLU A 65 -10.60 -28.49 -9.29
C GLU A 65 -11.09 -27.83 -7.99
N ALA A 66 -10.33 -26.86 -7.43
CA ALA A 66 -10.69 -26.16 -6.19
C ALA A 66 -11.93 -25.25 -6.33
N LEU A 67 -12.41 -24.99 -7.54
CA LEU A 67 -13.64 -24.20 -7.78
C LEU A 67 -14.88 -24.88 -7.20
N ASP A 68 -14.87 -26.20 -7.05
CA ASP A 68 -15.97 -26.97 -6.44
C ASP A 68 -16.03 -26.86 -4.91
N GLY A 69 -15.10 -26.12 -4.29
CA GLY A 69 -15.12 -25.78 -2.86
C GLY A 69 -14.70 -26.90 -1.91
N SER A 70 -14.19 -28.03 -2.40
CA SER A 70 -13.71 -29.14 -1.56
C SER A 70 -12.54 -28.72 -0.68
N LYS A 71 -12.70 -28.78 0.66
CA LYS A 71 -11.65 -28.44 1.63
C LYS A 71 -10.35 -29.24 1.41
N LYS A 72 -10.47 -30.52 1.01
CA LYS A 72 -9.33 -31.39 0.72
C LYS A 72 -8.56 -30.89 -0.49
N VAL A 73 -9.25 -30.55 -1.58
CA VAL A 73 -8.62 -30.02 -2.81
C VAL A 73 -7.98 -28.66 -2.56
N ILE A 74 -8.66 -27.79 -1.79
CA ILE A 74 -8.08 -26.48 -1.41
C ILE A 74 -6.78 -26.67 -0.61
N ALA A 75 -6.73 -27.62 0.32
CA ALA A 75 -5.50 -27.91 1.08
C ALA A 75 -4.38 -28.45 0.17
N GLN A 76 -4.70 -29.34 -0.77
CA GLN A 76 -3.75 -29.84 -1.76
C GLN A 76 -3.23 -28.74 -2.69
N LYS A 77 -4.12 -27.87 -3.17
CA LYS A 77 -3.77 -26.68 -3.97
C LYS A 77 -2.78 -25.78 -3.22
N ASN A 78 -3.06 -25.48 -1.95
CA ASN A 78 -2.20 -24.62 -1.15
C ASN A 78 -0.81 -25.25 -0.95
N LYS A 79 -0.73 -26.55 -0.66
CA LYS A 79 0.54 -27.28 -0.56
C LYS A 79 1.31 -27.26 -1.86
N GLN A 80 0.62 -27.45 -3.01
CA GLN A 80 1.24 -27.42 -4.32
C GLN A 80 1.76 -26.01 -4.67
N ARG A 81 0.99 -24.97 -4.29
CA ARG A 81 1.42 -23.57 -4.39
C ARG A 81 2.73 -23.32 -3.65
N GLU A 82 2.83 -23.79 -2.41
CA GLU A 82 4.07 -23.66 -1.60
C GLU A 82 5.25 -24.33 -2.29
N ALA A 83 5.06 -25.52 -2.86
CA ALA A 83 6.14 -26.22 -3.59
C ALA A 83 6.64 -25.39 -4.78
N VAL A 84 5.73 -24.86 -5.60
CA VAL A 84 6.07 -24.00 -6.74
C VAL A 84 6.78 -22.73 -6.27
N VAL A 85 6.25 -22.04 -5.25
CA VAL A 85 6.83 -20.80 -4.72
C VAL A 85 8.22 -21.05 -4.16
N ASN A 86 8.45 -22.14 -3.43
CA ASN A 86 9.77 -22.49 -2.90
C ASN A 86 10.80 -22.73 -4.02
N MET A 87 10.42 -23.43 -5.08
CA MET A 87 11.27 -23.60 -6.26
C MET A 87 11.63 -22.27 -6.91
N LEU A 88 10.64 -21.35 -7.05
CA LEU A 88 10.86 -20.02 -7.61
C LEU A 88 11.77 -19.16 -6.73
N LEU A 89 11.65 -19.24 -5.41
CA LEU A 89 12.54 -18.52 -4.48
C LEU A 89 13.98 -19.00 -4.60
N VAL A 90 14.21 -20.30 -4.68
CA VAL A 90 15.55 -20.89 -4.87
C VAL A 90 16.16 -20.43 -6.19
N LEU A 91 15.40 -20.52 -7.28
CA LEU A 91 15.83 -20.07 -8.61
C LEU A 91 16.07 -18.55 -8.64
N GLY A 92 15.23 -17.76 -8.00
CA GLY A 92 15.38 -16.31 -7.92
C GLY A 92 16.70 -15.89 -7.25
N ARG A 93 17.05 -16.54 -6.13
CA ARG A 93 18.34 -16.29 -5.45
C ARG A 93 19.53 -16.71 -6.32
N PHE A 94 19.42 -17.85 -7.03
CA PHE A 94 20.44 -18.28 -7.97
C PHE A 94 20.65 -17.25 -9.09
N VAL A 95 19.57 -16.83 -9.75
CA VAL A 95 19.61 -15.81 -10.82
C VAL A 95 20.17 -14.47 -10.30
N GLN A 96 19.79 -14.06 -9.10
CA GLN A 96 20.32 -12.84 -8.49
C GLN A 96 21.84 -12.85 -8.35
N VAL A 97 22.42 -14.00 -7.97
CA VAL A 97 23.89 -14.15 -7.79
C VAL A 97 24.57 -14.23 -9.15
N HIS A 98 24.06 -15.05 -10.07
CA HIS A 98 24.72 -15.36 -11.33
C HIS A 98 24.51 -14.33 -12.44
N SER A 99 23.52 -13.45 -12.32
CA SER A 99 23.32 -12.35 -13.27
C SER A 99 24.42 -11.27 -13.25
N GLY A 100 25.30 -11.28 -12.23
CA GLY A 100 26.36 -10.27 -12.09
C GLY A 100 25.84 -8.83 -12.03
N ASN A 101 24.57 -8.65 -11.64
CA ASN A 101 23.87 -7.37 -11.64
C ASN A 101 23.63 -6.78 -13.05
N ASP A 102 23.77 -7.60 -14.12
CA ASP A 102 23.39 -7.23 -15.47
C ASP A 102 21.88 -7.43 -15.67
N LYS A 103 21.21 -6.34 -16.06
CA LYS A 103 19.75 -6.34 -16.22
C LYS A 103 19.30 -7.21 -17.40
N ALA A 104 20.07 -7.27 -18.49
CA ALA A 104 19.72 -8.07 -19.67
C ALA A 104 19.81 -9.57 -19.32
N ILE A 105 20.92 -9.98 -18.69
CA ILE A 105 21.10 -11.35 -18.20
C ILE A 105 20.01 -11.69 -17.17
N PHE A 106 19.74 -10.82 -16.22
CA PHE A 106 18.70 -11.05 -15.20
C PHE A 106 17.33 -11.28 -15.84
N THR A 107 16.90 -10.40 -16.75
CA THR A 107 15.58 -10.48 -17.37
C THR A 107 15.45 -11.66 -18.36
N SER A 108 16.55 -12.14 -18.93
CA SER A 108 16.53 -13.34 -19.78
C SER A 108 16.07 -14.60 -19.03
N SER A 109 16.18 -14.63 -17.71
CA SER A 109 15.70 -15.74 -16.86
C SER A 109 14.19 -15.83 -16.71
N GLY A 110 13.43 -14.84 -17.19
CA GLY A 110 11.99 -14.71 -16.95
C GLY A 110 11.61 -14.09 -15.61
N PHE A 111 12.57 -13.81 -14.72
CA PHE A 111 12.31 -13.07 -13.50
C PHE A 111 12.14 -11.57 -13.76
N VAL A 112 11.21 -10.96 -13.03
CA VAL A 112 11.03 -9.51 -13.02
C VAL A 112 11.86 -8.93 -11.87
N PRO A 113 12.73 -7.93 -12.13
CA PRO A 113 13.47 -7.29 -11.06
C PRO A 113 12.53 -6.48 -10.15
N ALA A 114 12.74 -6.57 -8.84
CA ALA A 114 12.04 -5.72 -7.89
C ALA A 114 12.42 -4.26 -8.12
N SER A 115 11.43 -3.36 -8.08
CA SER A 115 11.70 -1.93 -8.14
C SER A 115 12.46 -1.49 -6.89
N THR A 116 13.70 -1.07 -7.07
CA THR A 116 14.50 -0.49 -5.98
C THR A 116 14.17 0.99 -5.75
N THR A 117 13.36 1.57 -6.62
CA THR A 117 12.91 2.95 -6.49
C THR A 117 11.77 2.98 -5.47
N LYS A 118 12.06 3.44 -4.25
CA LYS A 118 11.00 3.76 -3.30
C LYS A 118 10.09 4.78 -3.96
N ALA A 119 8.80 4.49 -4.01
CA ALA A 119 7.81 5.47 -4.48
C ALA A 119 8.01 6.78 -3.72
N ARG A 120 8.20 7.88 -4.45
CA ARG A 120 8.30 9.20 -3.81
C ARG A 120 7.00 9.45 -3.06
N PRO A 121 7.07 9.99 -1.84
CA PRO A 121 5.86 10.39 -1.15
C PRO A 121 5.06 11.35 -2.04
N SER A 122 3.80 11.06 -2.25
CA SER A 122 2.88 11.98 -2.96
C SER A 122 2.15 12.84 -1.94
N PRO A 123 1.76 14.08 -2.30
CA PRO A 123 0.88 14.90 -1.49
C PRO A 123 -0.39 14.14 -1.10
N LEU A 124 -0.95 14.47 0.04
CA LEU A 124 -2.25 13.93 0.47
C LEU A 124 -3.38 14.61 -0.31
N PRO A 125 -4.50 13.92 -0.54
CA PRO A 125 -5.72 14.57 -1.00
C PRO A 125 -6.23 15.52 0.08
N LEU A 126 -7.08 16.48 -0.32
CA LEU A 126 -7.74 17.40 0.61
C LEU A 126 -8.63 16.59 1.58
N PRO A 127 -8.59 16.86 2.90
CA PRO A 127 -9.51 16.25 3.85
C PRO A 127 -10.98 16.58 3.53
N VAL A 128 -11.88 15.76 4.06
CA VAL A 128 -13.32 16.01 3.96
C VAL A 128 -13.93 16.01 5.35
N ILE A 129 -14.60 17.12 5.74
CA ILE A 129 -15.47 17.17 6.89
C ILE A 129 -16.81 16.58 6.47
N ARG A 130 -17.19 15.44 7.05
CA ARG A 130 -18.47 14.77 6.77
C ARG A 130 -19.63 15.50 7.44
N SER A 131 -19.43 15.91 8.70
CA SER A 131 -20.42 16.64 9.50
C SER A 131 -19.77 17.31 10.72
N ALA A 132 -20.42 18.36 11.21
CA ALA A 132 -20.19 18.92 12.53
C ALA A 132 -21.53 18.93 13.27
N TYR A 133 -21.58 18.38 14.48
CA TYR A 133 -22.83 18.21 15.23
C TYR A 133 -22.57 18.33 16.74
N GLN A 134 -23.64 18.46 17.51
CA GLN A 134 -23.59 18.59 18.97
C GLN A 134 -22.93 17.38 19.62
N GLY A 135 -22.07 17.62 20.59
CA GLY A 135 -21.50 16.60 21.45
C GLY A 135 -22.45 16.07 22.51
N ALA A 136 -21.92 15.27 23.42
CA ALA A 136 -22.69 14.71 24.54
C ALA A 136 -22.94 15.71 25.66
N ILE A 137 -22.16 16.78 25.73
CA ILE A 137 -22.24 17.81 26.77
C ILE A 137 -22.43 19.18 26.11
N SER A 138 -23.10 20.10 26.86
CA SER A 138 -23.24 21.51 26.44
C SER A 138 -21.85 22.14 26.25
N GLY A 139 -21.67 22.92 25.19
CA GLY A 139 -20.38 23.52 24.86
C GLY A 139 -19.43 22.58 24.11
N GLU A 140 -19.91 21.42 23.61
CA GLU A 140 -19.14 20.51 22.80
C GLU A 140 -19.72 20.38 21.39
N ILE A 141 -18.85 20.46 20.36
CA ILE A 141 -19.19 20.11 18.98
C ILE A 141 -18.26 19.00 18.54
N VAL A 142 -18.83 17.97 17.93
CA VAL A 142 -18.10 16.81 17.37
C VAL A 142 -17.92 17.00 15.87
N VAL A 143 -16.68 16.95 15.40
CA VAL A 143 -16.34 17.07 13.98
C VAL A 143 -15.99 15.68 13.44
N GLN A 144 -16.76 15.22 12.47
CA GLN A 144 -16.52 13.95 11.77
C GLN A 144 -15.72 14.20 10.51
N ILE A 145 -14.52 13.64 10.46
CA ILE A 145 -13.56 13.82 9.38
C ILE A 145 -13.32 12.47 8.72
N GLU A 146 -13.20 12.46 7.39
CA GLU A 146 -12.81 11.28 6.66
C GLU A 146 -11.31 11.01 6.83
N ALA A 147 -10.96 9.79 7.27
CA ALA A 147 -9.57 9.41 7.47
C ALA A 147 -8.85 9.25 6.13
N ILE A 148 -7.72 9.93 5.97
CA ILE A 148 -6.86 9.84 4.78
C ILE A 148 -5.72 8.86 5.05
N PRO A 149 -5.52 7.83 4.20
CA PRO A 149 -4.37 6.95 4.31
C PRO A 149 -3.05 7.74 4.27
N ARG A 150 -2.11 7.42 5.13
CA ARG A 150 -0.77 8.06 5.25
C ARG A 150 -0.78 9.48 5.83
N ALA A 151 -1.89 10.01 6.30
CA ALA A 151 -1.90 11.21 7.13
C ALA A 151 -1.21 10.92 8.47
N LEU A 152 -0.37 11.84 8.93
CA LEU A 152 0.35 11.76 10.20
C LEU A 152 -0.50 12.34 11.33
N HIS A 153 -1.13 13.47 11.09
CA HIS A 153 -2.13 14.10 11.96
C HIS A 153 -3.00 15.08 11.18
N TYR A 154 -4.00 15.60 11.82
CA TYR A 154 -4.93 16.59 11.30
C TYR A 154 -4.92 17.81 12.21
N ASP A 155 -4.88 19.00 11.62
CA ASP A 155 -5.16 20.25 12.31
C ASP A 155 -6.62 20.61 12.03
N ILE A 156 -7.39 20.81 13.10
CA ILE A 156 -8.76 21.29 13.03
C ILE A 156 -8.74 22.71 13.56
N ARG A 157 -9.07 23.68 12.72
CA ARG A 157 -9.22 25.05 13.17
C ARG A 157 -10.69 25.40 13.29
N TYR A 158 -11.02 26.17 14.31
CA TYR A 158 -12.38 26.63 14.56
C TYR A 158 -12.39 28.07 15.07
N GLY A 159 -13.47 28.74 14.79
CA GLY A 159 -13.67 30.14 15.24
C GLY A 159 -15.11 30.54 15.15
N VAL A 160 -15.46 31.63 15.86
CA VAL A 160 -16.82 32.16 15.87
C VAL A 160 -17.17 32.77 14.52
N GLN A 161 -18.27 32.33 13.96
CA GLN A 161 -18.83 32.89 12.74
C GLN A 161 -19.92 33.92 13.06
N VAL A 162 -19.77 35.14 12.57
CA VAL A 162 -20.74 36.20 12.74
C VAL A 162 -21.34 36.58 11.38
N ASN A 163 -22.63 36.56 11.26
CA ASN A 163 -23.39 36.95 10.07
C ASN A 163 -22.91 36.21 8.77
N GLY A 164 -22.50 34.96 8.89
CA GLY A 164 -22.04 34.17 7.77
C GLY A 164 -20.62 34.50 7.28
N ALA A 165 -19.97 35.53 7.88
CA ALA A 165 -18.59 35.87 7.53
C ALA A 165 -17.57 34.85 8.10
N ALA A 166 -16.41 34.77 7.49
CA ALA A 166 -15.33 33.95 8.03
C ALA A 166 -14.90 34.46 9.43
N PRO A 167 -14.52 33.55 10.37
CA PRO A 167 -14.01 33.93 11.66
C PRO A 167 -12.82 34.90 11.57
N SER A 168 -12.82 35.93 12.40
CA SER A 168 -11.73 36.90 12.53
C SER A 168 -10.49 36.31 13.19
N SER A 169 -10.67 35.26 13.99
CA SER A 169 -9.61 34.51 14.66
C SER A 169 -9.91 33.00 14.62
N TRP A 170 -8.84 32.22 14.57
CA TRP A 170 -8.94 30.77 14.55
C TRP A 170 -8.16 30.13 15.69
N THR A 171 -8.79 29.24 16.41
CA THR A 171 -8.12 28.32 17.34
C THR A 171 -7.83 27.01 16.64
N ILE A 172 -6.67 26.40 16.91
CA ILE A 172 -6.26 25.13 16.30
C ILE A 172 -6.22 24.04 17.36
N GLN A 173 -6.86 22.91 17.05
CA GLN A 173 -6.74 21.66 17.79
C GLN A 173 -6.10 20.61 16.91
N VAL A 174 -5.06 19.93 17.41
CA VAL A 174 -4.37 18.85 16.67
C VAL A 174 -5.00 17.51 17.05
N ALA A 175 -5.33 16.70 16.05
CA ALA A 175 -5.84 15.36 16.22
C ALA A 175 -4.95 14.33 15.48
N THR A 176 -4.37 13.38 16.21
CA THR A 176 -3.56 12.29 15.60
C THR A 176 -4.43 11.24 14.97
N LYS A 177 -5.69 11.12 15.38
CA LYS A 177 -6.68 10.19 14.84
C LYS A 177 -8.01 10.93 14.68
N VAL A 178 -8.77 10.56 13.65
CA VAL A 178 -10.10 11.10 13.36
C VAL A 178 -11.21 10.05 13.47
N LYS A 179 -10.85 8.87 13.97
CA LYS A 179 -11.77 7.83 14.40
C LYS A 179 -11.40 7.42 15.83
N PRO A 180 -12.33 7.58 16.82
CA PRO A 180 -13.67 8.18 16.69
C PRO A 180 -13.64 9.66 16.25
N PRO A 181 -14.81 10.26 15.88
CA PRO A 181 -14.93 11.70 15.57
C PRO A 181 -14.34 12.58 16.68
N VAL A 182 -13.87 13.76 16.33
CA VAL A 182 -13.11 14.63 17.24
C VAL A 182 -14.05 15.60 17.95
N GLY A 183 -14.13 15.52 19.28
CA GLY A 183 -14.85 16.47 20.11
C GLY A 183 -14.03 17.74 20.35
N ILE A 184 -14.66 18.90 20.20
CA ILE A 184 -14.12 20.21 20.49
C ILE A 184 -14.97 20.81 21.63
N GLN A 185 -14.36 21.00 22.79
CA GLN A 185 -15.02 21.39 24.00
C GLN A 185 -14.71 22.87 24.40
N GLY A 186 -15.45 23.40 25.35
CA GLY A 186 -15.26 24.77 25.85
C GLY A 186 -15.82 25.82 24.89
N LEU A 187 -16.73 25.44 24.01
CA LEU A 187 -17.44 26.37 23.15
C LEU A 187 -18.61 27.03 23.88
N THR A 188 -18.96 28.24 23.45
CA THR A 188 -20.07 28.99 24.05
C THR A 188 -21.40 28.56 23.45
N PRO A 189 -22.37 28.08 24.25
CA PRO A 189 -23.71 27.75 23.77
C PRO A 189 -24.41 28.97 23.13
N GLY A 190 -25.21 28.70 22.08
CA GLY A 190 -25.89 29.74 21.30
C GLY A 190 -25.03 30.40 20.21
N VAL A 191 -23.73 30.08 20.14
CA VAL A 191 -22.79 30.68 19.19
C VAL A 191 -22.56 29.71 17.99
N VAL A 192 -22.52 30.26 16.77
CA VAL A 192 -22.19 29.53 15.57
C VAL A 192 -20.68 29.50 15.39
N TYR A 193 -20.14 28.31 15.17
CA TYR A 193 -18.73 28.10 14.90
C TYR A 193 -18.52 27.58 13.46
N ALA A 194 -17.45 28.03 12.83
CA ALA A 194 -16.96 27.49 11.58
C ALA A 194 -15.75 26.59 11.87
N PHE A 195 -15.66 25.47 11.17
CA PHE A 195 -14.61 24.46 11.28
C PHE A 195 -13.95 24.23 9.93
N GLN A 196 -12.64 24.15 9.91
CA GLN A 196 -11.85 23.74 8.75
C GLN A 196 -10.78 22.74 9.20
N VAL A 197 -10.39 21.87 8.29
CA VAL A 197 -9.41 20.81 8.57
C VAL A 197 -8.32 20.81 7.50
N ARG A 198 -7.10 20.52 7.89
CA ARG A 198 -6.01 20.14 7.00
C ARG A 198 -5.31 18.90 7.54
N ALA A 199 -4.64 18.17 6.68
CA ALA A 199 -3.87 16.97 7.04
C ALA A 199 -2.39 17.18 6.79
N LEU A 200 -1.54 16.70 7.70
CA LEU A 200 -0.09 16.61 7.47
C LEU A 200 0.27 15.25 6.90
N GLY A 201 1.01 15.23 5.82
CA GLY A 201 1.64 14.05 5.23
C GLY A 201 3.17 14.16 5.21
N LYS A 202 3.83 13.17 4.61
CA LYS A 202 5.30 13.18 4.47
C LYS A 202 5.84 14.32 3.58
N VAL A 203 4.99 14.89 2.73
CA VAL A 203 5.37 15.96 1.78
C VAL A 203 5.02 17.34 2.34
N GLY A 204 4.20 17.41 3.39
CA GLY A 204 3.73 18.65 3.99
C GLY A 204 2.23 18.63 4.27
N TYR A 205 1.69 19.81 4.58
CA TYR A 205 0.26 20.00 4.83
C TYR A 205 -0.52 20.07 3.52
N THR A 206 -1.77 19.62 3.58
CA THR A 206 -2.79 19.98 2.57
C THR A 206 -3.24 21.42 2.80
N ASP A 207 -3.97 21.96 1.84
CA ASP A 207 -4.76 23.17 2.07
C ASP A 207 -5.87 22.92 3.11
N TRP A 208 -6.45 24.02 3.63
CA TRP A 208 -7.62 23.97 4.49
C TRP A 208 -8.86 23.62 3.66
N THR A 209 -9.76 22.84 4.27
CA THR A 209 -11.08 22.55 3.67
C THR A 209 -11.95 23.81 3.60
N ASP A 210 -13.04 23.72 2.83
CA ASP A 210 -14.15 24.63 3.04
C ASP A 210 -14.70 24.55 4.46
N SER A 211 -15.35 25.63 4.91
CA SER A 211 -15.87 25.71 6.25
C SER A 211 -17.15 24.89 6.42
N ALA A 212 -17.16 23.99 7.40
CA ALA A 212 -18.37 23.42 7.95
C ALA A 212 -18.83 24.26 9.15
N THR A 213 -20.11 24.54 9.28
CA THR A 213 -20.64 25.38 10.37
C THR A 213 -21.59 24.60 11.26
N CYS A 214 -21.55 24.87 12.56
CA CYS A 214 -22.47 24.30 13.54
C CYS A 214 -22.71 25.31 14.65
N MET A 215 -23.97 25.44 15.10
CA MET A 215 -24.30 26.23 16.31
C MET A 215 -24.06 25.35 17.53
N CYS A 216 -23.33 25.84 18.50
CA CYS A 216 -23.13 25.14 19.77
C CYS A 216 -24.38 25.22 20.64
N VAL A 217 -24.74 24.14 21.34
CA VAL A 217 -25.88 24.09 22.30
C VAL A 217 -25.39 23.79 23.70
#